data_02c99a2b7ca5980139892f05c5e5bcdd
#
_entry.id   02c99a2b7ca5980139892f05c5e5bcdd
#
_cell.length_a   1.000
_cell.length_b   1.000
_cell.length_c   1.000
_cell.angle_alpha   90.00
_cell.angle_beta   90.00
_cell.angle_gamma   90.00
#
_symmetry.space_group_name_H-M   'P 1'
#
loop_
_entity.id
_entity.type
_entity.pdbx_description
1 polymer ?
#
loop_
_entity_poly.entity_id
_entity_poly.type
_entity_poly.pdbx_seq_one_letter_code
_entity_poly.pdbx_strand_id
1 'polypeptide(L)'
;LNEGLGAVKALREQCPDKIIVADWKVADAGETLAQQAFGAGANWMTIICAAPLATVEKGHAMAQRCGGEIQIELFGNWTLDDARDWHRIGVRQAIYHRGRDAQASGQQWCEADLARMKALSDIGLVLSITGGITPADLPL
;
A
#
# COMPACT_ATOMS: atom_id res chain seq x y z
N LEU A 1 -6.74 10.50 -11.03
CA LEU A 1 -6.89 9.25 -11.81
C LEU A 1 -6.86 9.50 -13.33
N ASN A 2 -7.39 10.63 -13.82
CA ASN A 2 -7.49 10.89 -15.25
C ASN A 2 -6.14 11.26 -15.91
N GLU A 3 -5.17 11.74 -15.14
CA GLU A 3 -3.86 12.19 -15.65
C GLU A 3 -2.82 11.04 -15.71
N GLY A 4 -3.11 9.92 -15.08
CA GLY A 4 -2.27 8.72 -15.12
C GLY A 4 -0.79 8.99 -14.79
N LEU A 5 0.11 8.46 -15.62
CA LEU A 5 1.56 8.62 -15.46
C LEU A 5 2.05 10.07 -15.55
N GLY A 6 1.31 10.94 -16.26
CA GLY A 6 1.61 12.36 -16.35
C GLY A 6 1.59 13.05 -14.97
N ALA A 7 0.64 12.69 -14.12
CA ALA A 7 0.56 13.23 -12.75
C ALA A 7 1.78 12.82 -11.91
N VAL A 8 2.24 11.58 -12.00
CA VAL A 8 3.43 11.10 -11.28
C VAL A 8 4.67 11.88 -11.69
N LYS A 9 4.86 12.06 -13.01
CA LYS A 9 5.99 12.83 -13.56
C LYS A 9 5.98 14.29 -13.09
N ALA A 10 4.83 14.96 -13.21
CA ALA A 10 4.67 16.34 -12.80
C ALA A 10 4.92 16.54 -11.30
N LEU A 11 4.44 15.62 -10.45
CA LEU A 11 4.71 15.65 -9.02
C LEU A 11 6.21 15.44 -8.72
N ARG A 12 6.88 14.54 -9.44
CA ARG A 12 8.32 14.35 -9.27
C ARG A 12 9.13 15.58 -9.65
N GLU A 13 8.74 16.28 -10.73
CA GLU A 13 9.40 17.52 -11.15
C GLU A 13 9.23 18.63 -10.10
N GLN A 14 8.03 18.76 -9.52
CA GLN A 14 7.71 19.80 -8.52
C GLN A 14 8.20 19.46 -7.11
N CYS A 15 8.32 18.20 -6.79
CA CYS A 15 8.66 17.70 -5.46
C CYS A 15 9.82 16.68 -5.53
N PRO A 16 11.04 17.10 -5.95
CA PRO A 16 12.14 16.16 -6.24
C PRO A 16 12.58 15.36 -5.01
N ASP A 17 12.48 15.94 -3.82
CA ASP A 17 12.95 15.34 -2.55
C ASP A 17 11.85 14.63 -1.76
N LYS A 18 10.60 14.58 -2.26
CA LYS A 18 9.50 13.96 -1.53
C LYS A 18 9.25 12.51 -1.98
N ILE A 19 8.76 11.71 -1.03
CA ILE A 19 8.24 10.38 -1.36
C ILE A 19 6.95 10.55 -2.16
N ILE A 20 6.91 9.95 -3.33
CA ILE A 20 5.72 9.92 -4.20
C ILE A 20 5.21 8.49 -4.25
N VAL A 21 3.93 8.33 -3.92
CA VAL A 21 3.25 7.04 -3.92
C VAL A 21 2.30 6.97 -5.12
N ALA A 22 2.50 5.98 -5.98
CA ALA A 22 1.55 5.62 -7.02
C ALA A 22 0.44 4.76 -6.38
N ASP A 23 -0.63 5.39 -5.93
CA ASP A 23 -1.78 4.72 -5.29
C ASP A 23 -2.71 4.11 -6.36
N TRP A 24 -2.27 2.96 -6.91
CA TRP A 24 -2.94 2.31 -8.04
C TRP A 24 -3.76 1.09 -7.66
N LYS A 25 -3.57 0.55 -6.45
CA LYS A 25 -4.28 -0.65 -5.99
C LYS A 25 -4.20 -1.78 -7.01
N VAL A 26 -2.97 -2.05 -7.46
CA VAL A 26 -2.70 -3.04 -8.52
C VAL A 26 -3.27 -4.39 -8.12
N ALA A 27 -4.06 -4.99 -9.00
CA ALA A 27 -4.66 -6.32 -8.80
C ALA A 27 -4.04 -7.40 -9.70
N ASP A 28 -3.37 -6.99 -10.79
CA ASP A 28 -2.71 -7.89 -11.74
C ASP A 28 -1.59 -7.13 -12.49
N ALA A 29 -0.80 -7.84 -13.33
CA ALA A 29 0.29 -7.27 -14.12
C ALA A 29 1.32 -6.48 -13.29
N GLY A 30 1.66 -6.98 -12.09
CA GLY A 30 2.50 -6.31 -11.11
C GLY A 30 3.83 -5.80 -11.65
N GLU A 31 4.53 -6.59 -12.47
CA GLU A 31 5.81 -6.18 -13.08
C GLU A 31 5.65 -4.97 -14.01
N THR A 32 4.69 -5.02 -14.93
CA THR A 32 4.44 -3.97 -15.91
C THR A 32 4.04 -2.65 -15.26
N LEU A 33 3.10 -2.72 -14.30
CA LEU A 33 2.63 -1.53 -13.61
C LEU A 33 3.70 -0.95 -12.68
N ALA A 34 4.47 -1.78 -12.00
CA ALA A 34 5.62 -1.33 -11.21
C ALA A 34 6.67 -0.63 -12.08
N GLN A 35 7.01 -1.20 -13.23
CA GLN A 35 7.94 -0.55 -14.18
C GLN A 35 7.44 0.83 -14.62
N GLN A 36 6.14 0.97 -14.88
CA GLN A 36 5.54 2.25 -15.27
C GLN A 36 5.55 3.27 -14.13
N ALA A 37 5.16 2.85 -12.92
CA ALA A 37 5.12 3.72 -11.75
C ALA A 37 6.49 4.28 -11.41
N PHE A 38 7.48 3.41 -11.26
CA PHE A 38 8.85 3.79 -10.90
C PHE A 38 9.55 4.53 -12.04
N GLY A 39 9.34 4.13 -13.29
CA GLY A 39 9.83 4.85 -14.47
C GLY A 39 9.24 6.26 -14.63
N ALA A 40 8.06 6.53 -14.05
CA ALA A 40 7.47 7.87 -13.98
C ALA A 40 7.96 8.68 -12.77
N GLY A 41 8.75 8.11 -11.86
CA GLY A 41 9.34 8.79 -10.72
C GLY A 41 8.64 8.54 -9.38
N ALA A 42 7.74 7.55 -9.29
CA ALA A 42 7.22 7.11 -7.99
C ALA A 42 8.34 6.45 -7.16
N ASN A 43 8.25 6.57 -5.84
CA ASN A 43 9.09 5.84 -4.89
C ASN A 43 8.40 4.56 -4.40
N TRP A 44 7.07 4.63 -4.24
CA TRP A 44 6.26 3.51 -3.78
C TRP A 44 5.07 3.30 -4.71
N MET A 45 4.57 2.05 -4.77
CA MET A 45 3.36 1.70 -5.50
C MET A 45 2.48 0.80 -4.65
N THR A 46 1.16 1.03 -4.67
CA THR A 46 0.23 0.17 -3.93
C THR A 46 -0.23 -1.03 -4.76
N ILE A 47 -0.27 -2.19 -4.10
CA ILE A 47 -0.91 -3.42 -4.58
C ILE A 47 -2.05 -3.77 -3.61
N ILE A 48 -3.22 -4.10 -4.13
CA ILE A 48 -4.34 -4.50 -3.27
C ILE A 48 -4.09 -5.88 -2.64
N CYS A 49 -4.47 -6.06 -1.37
CA CYS A 49 -4.30 -7.32 -0.65
C CYS A 49 -4.97 -8.54 -1.32
N ALA A 50 -6.00 -8.31 -2.14
CA ALA A 50 -6.68 -9.35 -2.90
C ALA A 50 -5.94 -9.79 -4.19
N ALA A 51 -4.81 -9.15 -4.53
CA ALA A 51 -4.02 -9.54 -5.69
C ALA A 51 -3.40 -10.94 -5.48
N PRO A 52 -3.30 -11.76 -6.54
CA PRO A 52 -2.55 -13.02 -6.46
C PRO A 52 -1.12 -12.82 -5.95
N LEU A 53 -0.61 -13.77 -5.19
CA LEU A 53 0.76 -13.71 -4.65
C LEU A 53 1.81 -13.51 -5.75
N ALA A 54 1.62 -14.15 -6.91
CA ALA A 54 2.48 -13.97 -8.07
C ALA A 54 2.53 -12.51 -8.59
N THR A 55 1.42 -11.75 -8.47
CA THR A 55 1.39 -10.32 -8.81
C THR A 55 2.24 -9.51 -7.83
N VAL A 56 2.16 -9.84 -6.53
CA VAL A 56 2.98 -9.22 -5.49
C VAL A 56 4.46 -9.51 -5.72
N GLU A 57 4.82 -10.78 -5.97
CA GLU A 57 6.21 -11.20 -6.26
C GLU A 57 6.79 -10.43 -7.45
N LYS A 58 6.06 -10.36 -8.56
CA LYS A 58 6.50 -9.66 -9.77
C LYS A 58 6.63 -8.16 -9.56
N GLY A 59 5.65 -7.55 -8.87
CA GLY A 59 5.69 -6.13 -8.52
C GLY A 59 6.85 -5.80 -7.60
N HIS A 60 7.07 -6.61 -6.56
CA HIS A 60 8.18 -6.45 -5.62
C HIS A 60 9.54 -6.59 -6.31
N ALA A 61 9.73 -7.63 -7.13
CA ALA A 61 10.98 -7.83 -7.88
C ALA A 61 11.30 -6.64 -8.81
N MET A 62 10.31 -6.05 -9.46
CA MET A 62 10.49 -4.84 -10.27
C MET A 62 10.79 -3.63 -9.40
N ALA A 63 10.11 -3.47 -8.27
CA ALA A 63 10.37 -2.39 -7.32
C ALA A 63 11.85 -2.39 -6.87
N GLN A 64 12.38 -3.57 -6.49
CA GLN A 64 13.77 -3.72 -6.08
C GLN A 64 14.75 -3.31 -7.22
N ARG A 65 14.47 -3.69 -8.47
CA ARG A 65 15.29 -3.29 -9.63
C ARG A 65 15.29 -1.77 -9.87
N CYS A 66 14.19 -1.11 -9.52
CA CYS A 66 14.03 0.34 -9.73
C CYS A 66 14.40 1.18 -8.47
N GLY A 67 14.81 0.55 -7.39
CA GLY A 67 15.08 1.25 -6.12
C GLY A 67 13.84 1.81 -5.42
N GLY A 68 12.67 1.21 -5.70
CA GLY A 68 11.39 1.56 -5.09
C GLY A 68 10.86 0.46 -4.16
N GLU A 69 9.67 0.67 -3.60
CA GLU A 69 9.01 -0.28 -2.71
C GLU A 69 7.53 -0.49 -3.07
N ILE A 70 7.02 -1.66 -2.66
CA ILE A 70 5.60 -1.98 -2.74
C ILE A 70 4.96 -1.81 -1.36
N GLN A 71 3.76 -1.23 -1.33
CA GLN A 71 2.87 -1.20 -0.18
C GLN A 71 1.65 -2.07 -0.46
N ILE A 72 1.33 -3.01 0.42
CA ILE A 72 0.08 -3.78 0.32
C ILE A 72 -1.05 -2.99 0.97
N GLU A 73 -2.09 -2.67 0.21
CA GLU A 73 -3.25 -1.96 0.73
C GLU A 73 -4.31 -2.94 1.25
N LEU A 74 -4.57 -2.86 2.56
CA LEU A 74 -5.36 -3.81 3.33
C LEU A 74 -6.77 -3.28 3.53
N PHE A 75 -7.72 -3.79 2.76
CA PHE A 75 -9.14 -3.62 3.04
C PHE A 75 -9.94 -4.81 2.48
N GLY A 76 -11.13 -5.03 3.00
CA GLY A 76 -11.89 -6.25 2.69
C GLY A 76 -11.29 -7.50 3.35
N ASN A 77 -11.23 -8.59 2.62
CA ASN A 77 -10.80 -9.87 3.15
C ASN A 77 -9.30 -10.09 2.95
N TRP A 78 -8.60 -10.33 4.05
CA TRP A 78 -7.20 -10.75 4.09
C TRP A 78 -6.92 -11.43 5.44
N THR A 79 -5.87 -12.21 5.52
CA THR A 79 -5.48 -12.98 6.70
C THR A 79 -4.05 -12.63 7.15
N LEU A 80 -3.69 -13.01 8.37
CA LEU A 80 -2.30 -12.88 8.84
C LEU A 80 -1.35 -13.85 8.12
N ASP A 81 -1.87 -14.93 7.53
CA ASP A 81 -1.06 -15.83 6.71
C ASP A 81 -0.69 -15.15 5.38
N ASP A 82 -1.62 -14.44 4.75
CA ASP A 82 -1.31 -13.59 3.58
C ASP A 82 -0.22 -12.57 3.92
N ALA A 83 -0.32 -11.93 5.10
CA ALA A 83 0.69 -10.96 5.55
C ALA A 83 2.08 -11.59 5.74
N ARG A 84 2.15 -12.83 6.26
CA ARG A 84 3.40 -13.59 6.36
C ARG A 84 3.98 -13.93 4.99
N ASP A 85 3.12 -14.25 4.02
CA ASP A 85 3.54 -14.54 2.66
C ASP A 85 4.11 -13.28 1.99
N TRP A 86 3.46 -12.12 2.11
CA TRP A 86 4.01 -10.86 1.60
C TRP A 86 5.35 -10.52 2.25
N HIS A 87 5.45 -10.67 3.58
CA HIS A 87 6.71 -10.42 4.31
C HIS A 87 7.82 -11.38 3.85
N ARG A 88 7.51 -12.66 3.60
CA ARG A 88 8.47 -13.67 3.10
C ARG A 88 9.00 -13.33 1.71
N ILE A 89 8.18 -12.76 0.83
CA ILE A 89 8.59 -12.22 -0.48
C ILE A 89 9.58 -11.06 -0.33
N GLY A 90 9.52 -10.34 0.79
CA GLY A 90 10.36 -9.15 1.05
C GLY A 90 9.60 -7.83 1.10
N VAL A 91 8.28 -7.84 0.95
CA VAL A 91 7.45 -6.63 1.16
C VAL A 91 7.60 -6.19 2.62
N ARG A 92 7.83 -4.89 2.82
CA ARG A 92 8.06 -4.30 4.15
C ARG A 92 6.94 -3.40 4.62
N GLN A 93 6.06 -2.96 3.73
CA GLN A 93 5.09 -1.93 4.01
C GLN A 93 3.67 -2.43 3.74
N ALA A 94 2.73 -2.04 4.61
CA ALA A 94 1.31 -2.23 4.36
C ALA A 94 0.53 -0.98 4.79
N ILE A 95 -0.63 -0.78 4.17
CA ILE A 95 -1.55 0.30 4.48
C ILE A 95 -2.79 -0.32 5.12
N TYR A 96 -3.00 -0.09 6.40
CA TYR A 96 -4.22 -0.51 7.09
C TYR A 96 -5.33 0.51 6.80
N HIS A 97 -6.27 0.11 5.95
CA HIS A 97 -7.22 1.04 5.34
C HIS A 97 -8.66 0.78 5.81
N ARG A 98 -9.27 1.77 6.50
CA ARG A 98 -10.72 1.81 6.66
C ARG A 98 -11.32 2.41 5.38
N GLY A 99 -11.93 1.56 4.55
CA GLY A 99 -12.50 1.97 3.27
C GLY A 99 -13.50 3.13 3.42
N ARG A 100 -13.59 3.97 2.41
CA ARG A 100 -14.47 5.16 2.41
C ARG A 100 -15.94 4.78 2.59
N ASP A 101 -16.40 3.71 1.94
CA ASP A 101 -17.78 3.25 2.05
C ASP A 101 -18.06 2.63 3.41
N ALA A 102 -17.08 1.93 4.00
CA ALA A 102 -17.17 1.43 5.36
C ALA A 102 -17.29 2.58 6.37
N GLN A 103 -16.48 3.64 6.21
CA GLN A 103 -16.59 4.85 7.01
C GLN A 103 -17.96 5.52 6.83
N ALA A 104 -18.45 5.67 5.60
CA ALA A 104 -19.75 6.26 5.31
C ALA A 104 -20.92 5.44 5.90
N SER A 105 -20.75 4.11 6.02
CA SER A 105 -21.71 3.23 6.70
C SER A 105 -21.62 3.23 8.23
N GLY A 106 -20.75 4.08 8.81
CA GLY A 106 -20.62 4.27 10.26
C GLY A 106 -19.58 3.37 10.94
N GLN A 107 -18.76 2.62 10.18
CA GLN A 107 -17.68 1.84 10.77
C GLN A 107 -16.67 2.75 11.48
N GLN A 108 -16.39 2.46 12.75
CA GLN A 108 -15.41 3.18 13.56
C GLN A 108 -14.15 2.32 13.76
N TRP A 109 -13.04 2.96 14.10
CA TRP A 109 -11.85 2.27 14.62
C TRP A 109 -12.17 1.62 15.95
N CYS A 110 -11.67 0.42 16.19
CA CYS A 110 -11.95 -0.34 17.42
C CYS A 110 -10.71 -1.13 17.88
N GLU A 111 -10.79 -1.70 19.09
CA GLU A 111 -9.69 -2.48 19.66
C GLU A 111 -9.27 -3.68 18.79
N ALA A 112 -10.21 -4.27 18.04
CA ALA A 112 -9.89 -5.36 17.13
C ALA A 112 -8.99 -4.89 15.97
N ASP A 113 -9.17 -3.65 15.48
CA ASP A 113 -8.29 -3.06 14.48
C ASP A 113 -6.87 -2.86 15.05
N LEU A 114 -6.77 -2.33 16.27
CA LEU A 114 -5.48 -2.14 16.94
C LEU A 114 -4.76 -3.49 17.15
N ALA A 115 -5.48 -4.52 17.57
CA ALA A 115 -4.92 -5.86 17.72
C ALA A 115 -4.40 -6.43 16.38
N ARG A 116 -5.13 -6.22 15.28
CA ARG A 116 -4.69 -6.63 13.94
C ARG A 116 -3.49 -5.83 13.45
N MET A 117 -3.46 -4.50 13.69
CA MET A 117 -2.30 -3.65 13.36
C MET A 117 -1.07 -4.11 14.13
N LYS A 118 -1.21 -4.39 15.43
CA LYS A 118 -0.12 -4.95 16.24
C LYS A 118 0.39 -6.27 15.67
N ALA A 119 -0.50 -7.20 15.33
CA ALA A 119 -0.13 -8.48 14.76
C ALA A 119 0.64 -8.35 13.42
N LEU A 120 0.26 -7.39 12.57
CA LEU A 120 1.00 -7.07 11.34
C LEU A 120 2.40 -6.51 11.64
N SER A 121 2.51 -5.62 12.62
CA SER A 121 3.80 -5.09 13.05
C SER A 121 4.69 -6.17 13.66
N ASP A 122 4.12 -7.11 14.42
CA ASP A 122 4.84 -8.25 14.98
C ASP A 122 5.37 -9.22 13.89
N ILE A 123 4.71 -9.29 12.72
CA ILE A 123 5.22 -10.00 11.52
C ILE A 123 6.43 -9.27 10.90
N GLY A 124 6.58 -7.97 11.14
CA GLY A 124 7.66 -7.14 10.60
C GLY A 124 7.24 -6.17 9.51
N LEU A 125 5.94 -5.93 9.34
CA LEU A 125 5.42 -4.93 8.41
C LEU A 125 5.37 -3.55 9.07
N VAL A 126 5.88 -2.54 8.37
CA VAL A 126 5.70 -1.13 8.72
C VAL A 126 4.34 -0.67 8.21
N LEU A 127 3.52 -0.11 9.08
CA LEU A 127 2.14 0.25 8.75
C LEU A 127 1.97 1.75 8.51
N SER A 128 1.26 2.07 7.43
CA SER A 128 0.54 3.32 7.28
C SER A 128 -0.93 3.08 7.59
N ILE A 129 -1.57 4.01 8.28
CA ILE A 129 -2.99 3.91 8.64
C ILE A 129 -3.75 4.98 7.89
N THR A 130 -4.85 4.62 7.25
CA THR A 130 -5.65 5.56 6.45
C THR A 130 -7.16 5.29 6.56
N GLY A 131 -7.95 6.27 6.18
CA GLY A 131 -9.40 6.18 6.15
C GLY A 131 -10.07 7.01 7.24
N GLY A 132 -10.14 8.33 7.03
CA GLY A 132 -10.86 9.27 7.89
C GLY A 132 -10.28 9.41 9.29
N ILE A 133 -8.96 9.35 9.42
CA ILE A 133 -8.25 9.62 10.67
C ILE A 133 -8.37 11.10 10.99
N THR A 134 -8.72 11.39 12.24
CA THR A 134 -8.82 12.74 12.79
C THR A 134 -7.78 12.94 13.89
N PRO A 135 -7.50 14.20 14.32
CA PRO A 135 -6.61 14.43 15.46
C PRO A 135 -7.04 13.73 16.76
N ALA A 136 -8.33 13.42 16.91
CA ALA A 136 -8.86 12.70 18.06
C ALA A 136 -8.49 11.21 18.07
N ASP A 137 -8.15 10.64 16.90
CA ASP A 137 -7.75 9.24 16.75
C ASP A 137 -6.25 9.02 17.05
N LEU A 138 -5.44 10.09 17.08
CA LEU A 138 -3.98 9.99 17.24
C LEU A 138 -3.48 9.48 18.61
N PRO A 139 -4.22 9.59 19.73
CA PRO A 139 -3.79 9.02 21.01
C PRO A 139 -3.99 7.50 21.15
N LEU A 140 -4.56 6.82 20.14
CA LEU A 140 -4.84 5.38 20.17
C LEU A 140 -3.61 4.48 20.06
#